data_d27be6d9436da4e0e5e293bace61cca7
#
_entry.id   d27be6d9436da4e0e5e293bace61cca7
#
_cell.length_a   1.000
_cell.length_b   1.000
_cell.length_c   1.000
_cell.angle_alpha   90.00
_cell.angle_beta   90.00
_cell.angle_gamma   90.00
#
_symmetry.space_group_name_H-M   'P 1'
#
loop_
_entity.id
_entity.type
_entity.pdbx_description
1 polymer ?
#
loop_
_entity_poly.entity_id
_entity_poly.type
_entity_poly.pdbx_seq_one_letter_code
_entity_poly.pdbx_strand_id
1 'polypeptide(L)'
;MYKLFENIRIITLGCLCLAFVSCSYSPYRYSFSLIDPLSETMKFEDSNVQFRFVPSPENIHVVIKNNTDQDINLVRDNAEYIDHLGESRMIHYGYDYVGEVRSFTQENYQTAPPVRIEPGSEIEGHVWLNIWPDFCIGQGRHSLSTARINYLMEPLFPRYSFEGQGEELKDSTFTLIMPIDIDGRISNYTFTFMIDDVIEPQNF
;
A
#
# COMPACT_ATOMS: atom_id res chain seq x y z
N MET A 1 -26.95 -34.04 44.39
CA MET A 1 -27.25 -32.83 43.61
C MET A 1 -26.11 -31.77 43.68
N TYR A 2 -25.55 -31.47 44.85
CA TYR A 2 -24.48 -30.46 45.00
C TYR A 2 -23.20 -30.75 44.20
N LYS A 3 -22.69 -31.97 44.15
CA LYS A 3 -21.50 -32.33 43.41
C LYS A 3 -21.63 -32.15 41.87
N LEU A 4 -22.84 -32.27 41.36
CA LEU A 4 -23.09 -32.07 39.92
C LEU A 4 -22.98 -30.59 39.52
N PHE A 5 -23.43 -29.69 40.40
CA PHE A 5 -23.32 -28.23 40.17
C PHE A 5 -21.90 -27.71 40.29
N GLU A 6 -21.07 -28.28 41.19
CA GLU A 6 -19.66 -27.92 41.28
C GLU A 6 -18.86 -28.33 40.01
N ASN A 7 -19.10 -29.55 39.53
CA ASN A 7 -18.43 -30.01 38.29
C ASN A 7 -18.85 -29.19 37.06
N ILE A 8 -20.11 -28.78 36.98
CA ILE A 8 -20.57 -27.90 35.88
C ILE A 8 -19.90 -26.51 35.97
N ARG A 9 -19.76 -25.94 37.17
CA ARG A 9 -19.05 -24.65 37.36
C ARG A 9 -17.60 -24.71 36.96
N ILE A 10 -16.89 -25.78 37.28
CA ILE A 10 -15.47 -25.97 36.94
C ILE A 10 -15.29 -26.12 35.41
N ILE A 11 -16.18 -26.89 34.78
CA ILE A 11 -16.17 -27.08 33.32
C ILE A 11 -16.48 -25.75 32.59
N THR A 12 -17.48 -24.99 33.08
CA THR A 12 -17.85 -23.71 32.49
C THR A 12 -16.72 -22.66 32.64
N LEU A 13 -16.06 -22.64 33.81
CA LEU A 13 -14.91 -21.76 34.05
C LEU A 13 -13.71 -22.15 33.20
N GLY A 14 -13.44 -23.45 33.03
CA GLY A 14 -12.39 -23.97 32.15
C GLY A 14 -12.62 -23.64 30.67
N CYS A 15 -13.86 -23.80 30.20
CA CYS A 15 -14.22 -23.40 28.83
C CYS A 15 -14.15 -21.88 28.61
N LEU A 16 -14.48 -21.07 29.62
CA LEU A 16 -14.39 -19.62 29.56
C LEU A 16 -12.89 -19.17 29.48
N CYS A 17 -12.01 -19.81 30.23
CA CYS A 17 -10.57 -19.53 30.17
C CYS A 17 -9.94 -19.90 28.82
N LEU A 18 -10.40 -20.98 28.17
CA LEU A 18 -9.93 -21.38 26.84
C LEU A 18 -10.41 -20.43 25.73
N ALA A 19 -11.53 -19.75 25.91
CA ALA A 19 -12.03 -18.79 24.96
C ALA A 19 -11.24 -17.47 24.94
N PHE A 20 -10.42 -17.21 25.95
CA PHE A 20 -9.54 -16.02 26.01
C PHE A 20 -8.11 -16.28 25.51
N VAL A 21 -7.78 -17.48 25.06
CA VAL A 21 -6.56 -17.69 24.26
C VAL A 21 -6.85 -17.18 22.83
N SER A 22 -7.11 -15.91 22.74
CA SER A 22 -7.13 -15.20 21.46
C SER A 22 -5.73 -15.33 20.88
N CYS A 23 -5.59 -16.02 19.77
CA CYS A 23 -4.36 -15.98 18.98
C CYS A 23 -4.11 -14.52 18.59
N SER A 24 -3.33 -13.82 19.37
CA SER A 24 -2.89 -12.47 19.06
C SER A 24 -1.81 -12.58 18.01
N TYR A 25 -2.19 -12.51 16.73
CA TYR A 25 -1.20 -12.38 15.66
C TYR A 25 -0.61 -10.97 15.73
N SER A 26 0.65 -10.89 16.08
CA SER A 26 1.40 -9.64 15.96
C SER A 26 1.85 -9.46 14.52
N PRO A 27 1.74 -8.26 13.93
CA PRO A 27 2.23 -8.02 12.58
C PRO A 27 3.74 -7.93 12.52
N TYR A 28 4.34 -8.23 11.37
CA TYR A 28 5.71 -7.88 11.05
C TYR A 28 5.91 -6.37 11.15
N ARG A 29 7.09 -5.96 11.59
CA ARG A 29 7.51 -4.56 11.57
C ARG A 29 8.69 -4.42 10.64
N TYR A 30 8.53 -3.58 9.63
CA TYR A 30 9.55 -3.29 8.63
C TYR A 30 10.19 -1.93 8.92
N SER A 31 11.48 -1.82 8.64
CA SER A 31 12.16 -0.54 8.48
C SER A 31 12.68 -0.40 7.07
N PHE A 32 12.66 0.81 6.55
CA PHE A 32 12.97 1.10 5.16
C PHE A 32 13.94 2.27 5.06
N SER A 33 14.82 2.23 4.04
CA SER A 33 15.63 3.37 3.62
C SER A 33 15.42 3.66 2.14
N LEU A 34 15.57 4.93 1.74
CA LEU A 34 15.61 5.36 0.34
C LEU A 34 17.08 5.36 -0.08
N ILE A 35 17.45 4.43 -0.97
CA ILE A 35 18.85 4.20 -1.37
C ILE A 35 19.20 4.80 -2.72
N ASP A 36 18.22 5.04 -3.60
CA ASP A 36 18.42 5.72 -4.87
C ASP A 36 17.16 6.55 -5.24
N PRO A 37 17.28 7.88 -5.27
CA PRO A 37 18.41 8.69 -4.79
C PRO A 37 18.58 8.55 -3.28
N LEU A 38 19.83 8.53 -2.81
CA LEU A 38 20.12 8.33 -1.37
C LEU A 38 19.54 9.46 -0.51
N SER A 39 18.78 9.09 0.52
CA SER A 39 18.17 10.03 1.44
C SER A 39 17.98 9.44 2.83
N GLU A 40 18.55 10.11 3.84
CA GLU A 40 18.37 9.74 5.26
C GLU A 40 16.96 10.08 5.80
N THR A 41 16.21 10.93 5.10
CA THR A 41 14.91 11.44 5.57
C THR A 41 13.72 10.99 4.74
N MET A 42 13.92 10.01 3.85
CA MET A 42 12.88 9.53 2.93
C MET A 42 12.30 10.64 2.05
N LYS A 43 13.13 11.60 1.64
CA LYS A 43 12.75 12.76 0.84
C LYS A 43 13.63 12.88 -0.37
N PHE A 44 13.04 13.36 -1.44
CA PHE A 44 13.73 13.81 -2.66
C PHE A 44 13.22 15.18 -3.03
N GLU A 45 14.09 16.03 -3.52
CA GLU A 45 13.72 17.37 -4.02
C GLU A 45 14.64 17.79 -5.16
N ASP A 46 14.03 18.31 -6.21
CA ASP A 46 14.72 19.01 -7.30
C ASP A 46 14.05 20.37 -7.56
N SER A 47 14.40 21.01 -8.70
CA SER A 47 13.81 22.30 -9.09
C SER A 47 12.31 22.21 -9.42
N ASN A 48 11.80 21.04 -9.72
CA ASN A 48 10.45 20.86 -10.22
C ASN A 48 9.51 20.31 -9.17
N VAL A 49 9.96 19.31 -8.38
CA VAL A 49 9.11 18.58 -7.45
C VAL A 49 9.86 18.22 -6.17
N GLN A 50 9.09 18.03 -5.10
CA GLN A 50 9.54 17.37 -3.88
C GLN A 50 8.67 16.15 -3.62
N PHE A 51 9.31 15.03 -3.24
CA PHE A 51 8.65 13.82 -2.78
C PHE A 51 8.98 13.54 -1.32
N ARG A 52 8.02 13.02 -0.57
CA ARG A 52 8.20 12.46 0.77
C ARG A 52 7.52 11.10 0.83
N PHE A 53 8.19 10.10 1.40
CA PHE A 53 7.71 8.73 1.43
C PHE A 53 7.60 8.21 2.86
N VAL A 54 6.56 7.41 3.11
CA VAL A 54 6.40 6.60 4.31
C VAL A 54 5.94 5.21 3.86
N PRO A 55 6.87 4.30 3.54
CA PRO A 55 6.52 2.92 3.18
C PRO A 55 5.93 2.16 4.37
N SER A 56 5.00 1.28 4.06
CA SER A 56 4.42 0.31 4.98
C SER A 56 4.22 -1.03 4.28
N PRO A 57 3.93 -2.12 5.00
CA PRO A 57 3.61 -3.40 4.36
C PRO A 57 2.39 -3.34 3.44
N GLU A 58 1.48 -2.42 3.68
CA GLU A 58 0.20 -2.34 2.94
C GLU A 58 0.29 -1.42 1.73
N ASN A 59 1.02 -0.31 1.86
CA ASN A 59 1.10 0.73 0.84
C ASN A 59 2.29 1.66 1.11
N ILE A 60 2.53 2.58 0.19
CA ILE A 60 3.50 3.66 0.41
C ILE A 60 2.71 4.97 0.47
N HIS A 61 2.73 5.66 1.62
CA HIS A 61 2.22 7.03 1.69
C HIS A 61 3.21 7.96 1.00
N VAL A 62 2.72 8.76 0.04
CA VAL A 62 3.53 9.65 -0.78
C VAL A 62 2.93 11.04 -0.77
N VAL A 63 3.74 12.03 -0.44
CA VAL A 63 3.41 13.43 -0.60
C VAL A 63 4.23 13.99 -1.76
N ILE A 64 3.57 14.67 -2.71
CA ILE A 64 4.18 15.28 -3.89
C ILE A 64 3.89 16.77 -3.84
N LYS A 65 4.95 17.58 -3.84
CA LYS A 65 4.85 19.04 -3.90
C LYS A 65 5.35 19.54 -5.25
N ASN A 66 4.59 20.44 -5.84
CA ASN A 66 5.00 21.15 -7.05
C ASN A 66 5.85 22.36 -6.68
N ASN A 67 7.11 22.36 -7.08
CA ASN A 67 8.05 23.48 -6.88
C ASN A 67 8.08 24.47 -8.07
N THR A 68 7.33 24.18 -9.14
CA THR A 68 7.27 25.04 -10.33
C THR A 68 6.24 26.16 -10.17
N ASP A 69 6.23 27.08 -11.12
CA ASP A 69 5.25 28.18 -11.25
C ASP A 69 4.06 27.85 -12.15
N GLN A 70 3.95 26.60 -12.61
CA GLN A 70 2.88 26.09 -13.46
C GLN A 70 2.28 24.80 -12.92
N ASP A 71 1.11 24.41 -13.45
CA ASP A 71 0.51 23.11 -13.09
C ASP A 71 1.39 21.96 -13.58
N ILE A 72 1.48 20.91 -12.76
CA ILE A 72 2.06 19.64 -13.14
C ILE A 72 1.03 18.54 -12.94
N ASN A 73 1.20 17.40 -13.61
CA ASN A 73 0.29 16.27 -13.49
C ASN A 73 1.04 14.98 -13.16
N LEU A 74 0.58 14.27 -12.13
CA LEU A 74 0.99 12.89 -11.92
C LEU A 74 0.22 11.99 -12.90
N VAL A 75 0.93 11.29 -13.79
CA VAL A 75 0.36 10.39 -14.80
C VAL A 75 0.21 8.99 -14.22
N ARG A 76 -0.89 8.76 -13.50
CA ARG A 76 -1.11 7.55 -12.69
C ARG A 76 -1.00 6.24 -13.44
N ASP A 77 -1.44 6.21 -14.70
CA ASP A 77 -1.41 4.99 -15.52
C ASP A 77 -0.02 4.50 -15.91
N ASN A 78 0.97 5.37 -15.85
CA ASN A 78 2.35 5.04 -16.17
C ASN A 78 3.20 4.88 -14.90
N ALA A 79 2.57 4.94 -13.73
CA ALA A 79 3.26 4.70 -12.47
C ALA A 79 3.40 3.21 -12.22
N GLU A 80 4.59 2.81 -11.75
CA GLU A 80 4.95 1.40 -11.58
C GLU A 80 5.58 1.13 -10.21
N TYR A 81 5.36 -0.07 -9.73
CA TYR A 81 6.08 -0.67 -8.61
C TYR A 81 6.83 -1.89 -9.13
N ILE A 82 8.15 -1.92 -8.92
CA ILE A 82 8.99 -3.08 -9.23
C ILE A 82 9.31 -3.75 -7.89
N ASP A 83 8.84 -4.96 -7.72
CA ASP A 83 9.00 -5.70 -6.47
C ASP A 83 10.43 -6.24 -6.27
N HIS A 84 10.65 -6.93 -5.15
CA HIS A 84 11.95 -7.50 -4.78
C HIS A 84 12.42 -8.63 -5.70
N LEU A 85 11.53 -9.17 -6.56
CA LEU A 85 11.86 -10.16 -7.59
C LEU A 85 12.17 -9.51 -8.93
N GLY A 86 11.99 -8.19 -9.04
CA GLY A 86 12.14 -7.44 -10.29
C GLY A 86 10.90 -7.49 -11.18
N GLU A 87 9.76 -7.92 -10.66
CA GLU A 87 8.50 -7.93 -11.40
C GLU A 87 7.83 -6.55 -11.34
N SER A 88 7.50 -6.02 -12.53
CA SER A 88 6.77 -4.74 -12.63
C SER A 88 5.29 -4.95 -12.39
N ARG A 89 4.72 -4.13 -11.52
CA ARG A 89 3.31 -4.11 -11.15
C ARG A 89 2.73 -2.71 -11.33
N MET A 90 1.54 -2.62 -11.91
CA MET A 90 0.81 -1.37 -11.98
C MET A 90 0.37 -0.95 -10.58
N ILE A 91 0.36 0.35 -10.33
CA ILE A 91 -0.05 0.93 -9.06
C ILE A 91 -1.21 1.90 -9.25
N HIS A 92 -1.96 2.09 -8.17
CA HIS A 92 -2.90 3.19 -8.01
C HIS A 92 -2.33 4.17 -6.97
N TYR A 93 -2.26 5.44 -7.34
CA TYR A 93 -2.01 6.54 -6.40
C TYR A 93 -3.31 7.30 -6.15
N GLY A 94 -3.68 7.47 -4.90
CA GLY A 94 -4.88 8.21 -4.53
C GLY A 94 -5.04 8.32 -3.02
N TYR A 95 -6.12 8.98 -2.61
CA TYR A 95 -6.45 9.15 -1.19
C TYR A 95 -7.37 8.03 -0.69
N ASP A 96 -8.34 7.63 -1.50
CA ASP A 96 -9.33 6.60 -1.18
C ASP A 96 -9.42 5.59 -2.33
N TYR A 97 -8.63 4.52 -2.25
CA TYR A 97 -8.60 3.46 -3.26
C TYR A 97 -9.99 2.91 -3.58
N VAL A 98 -10.78 2.60 -2.55
CA VAL A 98 -12.10 1.97 -2.73
C VAL A 98 -13.09 2.92 -3.41
N GLY A 99 -13.12 4.17 -2.96
CA GLY A 99 -14.00 5.19 -3.52
C GLY A 99 -13.62 5.54 -4.95
N GLU A 100 -12.32 5.72 -5.22
CA GLU A 100 -11.80 6.07 -6.53
C GLU A 100 -12.01 4.94 -7.54
N VAL A 101 -11.66 3.69 -7.21
CA VAL A 101 -11.88 2.52 -8.10
C VAL A 101 -13.36 2.34 -8.40
N ARG A 102 -14.24 2.58 -7.43
CA ARG A 102 -15.68 2.55 -7.65
C ARG A 102 -16.15 3.64 -8.62
N SER A 103 -15.69 4.88 -8.42
CA SER A 103 -15.99 6.02 -9.30
C SER A 103 -15.53 5.73 -10.73
N PHE A 104 -14.29 5.30 -10.92
CA PHE A 104 -13.74 4.98 -12.23
C PHE A 104 -14.52 3.87 -12.93
N THR A 105 -14.95 2.85 -12.19
CA THR A 105 -15.76 1.77 -12.73
C THR A 105 -17.16 2.26 -13.15
N GLN A 106 -17.77 3.13 -12.35
CA GLN A 106 -19.08 3.70 -12.66
C GLN A 106 -19.04 4.63 -13.88
N GLU A 107 -17.98 5.42 -14.00
CA GLU A 107 -17.77 6.36 -15.09
C GLU A 107 -17.17 5.70 -16.34
N ASN A 108 -16.91 4.39 -16.29
CA ASN A 108 -16.29 3.59 -17.37
C ASN A 108 -14.90 4.10 -17.79
N TYR A 109 -14.13 4.66 -16.89
CA TYR A 109 -12.74 4.94 -17.15
C TYR A 109 -11.98 3.64 -17.42
N GLN A 110 -11.19 3.61 -18.49
CA GLN A 110 -10.27 2.51 -18.77
C GLN A 110 -8.93 2.70 -18.07
N THR A 111 -8.65 3.95 -17.75
CA THR A 111 -7.40 4.40 -17.15
C THR A 111 -7.69 5.40 -16.04
N ALA A 112 -6.83 5.46 -15.03
CA ALA A 112 -6.99 6.42 -13.96
C ALA A 112 -6.66 7.84 -14.46
N PRO A 113 -7.54 8.84 -14.28
CA PRO A 113 -7.23 10.20 -14.72
C PRO A 113 -6.00 10.75 -13.99
N PRO A 114 -5.17 11.58 -14.65
CA PRO A 114 -4.02 12.19 -14.01
C PRO A 114 -4.42 13.08 -12.84
N VAL A 115 -3.53 13.22 -11.86
CA VAL A 115 -3.73 14.11 -10.71
C VAL A 115 -2.99 15.41 -10.94
N ARG A 116 -3.75 16.51 -11.06
CA ARG A 116 -3.20 17.86 -11.19
C ARG A 116 -2.68 18.37 -9.85
N ILE A 117 -1.51 19.01 -9.89
CA ILE A 117 -0.88 19.65 -8.74
C ILE A 117 -0.60 21.11 -9.08
N GLU A 118 -1.29 22.03 -8.42
CA GLU A 118 -1.16 23.47 -8.66
C GLU A 118 0.21 24.00 -8.23
N PRO A 119 0.66 25.15 -8.79
CA PRO A 119 1.93 25.75 -8.43
C PRO A 119 2.10 25.95 -6.92
N GLY A 120 3.22 25.50 -6.37
CA GLY A 120 3.55 25.62 -4.95
C GLY A 120 2.67 24.78 -4.00
N SER A 121 1.67 24.07 -4.51
CA SER A 121 0.81 23.20 -3.70
C SER A 121 1.42 21.81 -3.52
N GLU A 122 0.86 21.06 -2.56
CA GLU A 122 1.19 19.65 -2.37
C GLU A 122 -0.10 18.79 -2.39
N ILE A 123 0.06 17.55 -2.82
CA ILE A 123 -0.94 16.51 -2.71
C ILE A 123 -0.37 15.38 -1.87
N GLU A 124 -1.24 14.70 -1.14
CA GLU A 124 -0.90 13.48 -0.42
C GLU A 124 -1.79 12.32 -0.85
N GLY A 125 -1.26 11.12 -0.78
CA GLY A 125 -1.98 9.92 -1.15
C GLY A 125 -1.18 8.68 -0.83
N HIS A 126 -1.76 7.55 -1.18
CA HIS A 126 -1.15 6.24 -1.00
C HIS A 126 -0.94 5.57 -2.36
N VAL A 127 0.13 4.80 -2.45
CA VAL A 127 0.41 3.90 -3.56
C VAL A 127 -0.01 2.50 -3.14
N TRP A 128 -0.95 1.91 -3.88
CA TRP A 128 -1.38 0.51 -3.73
C TRP A 128 -1.06 -0.27 -5.01
N LEU A 129 -0.88 -1.57 -4.91
CA LEU A 129 -0.85 -2.43 -6.09
C LEU A 129 -2.21 -2.33 -6.80
N ASN A 130 -2.16 -2.14 -8.10
CA ASN A 130 -3.35 -1.93 -8.91
C ASN A 130 -3.72 -3.20 -9.67
N ILE A 131 -4.77 -3.87 -9.23
CA ILE A 131 -5.36 -5.02 -9.94
C ILE A 131 -6.67 -4.65 -10.64
N TRP A 132 -7.06 -3.36 -10.59
CA TRP A 132 -8.32 -2.87 -11.12
C TRP A 132 -8.54 -3.13 -12.62
N PRO A 133 -7.56 -2.90 -13.53
CA PRO A 133 -7.80 -3.13 -14.96
C PRO A 133 -8.17 -4.57 -15.27
N ASP A 134 -7.47 -5.53 -14.68
CA ASP A 134 -7.68 -6.96 -14.91
C ASP A 134 -9.04 -7.43 -14.40
N PHE A 135 -9.49 -6.83 -13.31
CA PHE A 135 -10.77 -7.14 -12.69
C PHE A 135 -11.97 -6.64 -13.52
N CYS A 136 -11.86 -5.47 -14.13
CA CYS A 136 -12.96 -4.88 -14.91
C CYS A 136 -13.15 -5.55 -16.27
N ILE A 137 -12.10 -6.11 -16.87
CA ILE A 137 -12.14 -6.73 -18.20
C ILE A 137 -12.88 -8.08 -18.18
N GLY A 138 -12.84 -8.83 -17.07
CA GLY A 138 -13.37 -10.21 -17.01
C GLY A 138 -14.81 -10.38 -16.55
N GLN A 139 -15.43 -9.40 -15.91
CA GLN A 139 -16.65 -9.63 -15.12
C GLN A 139 -17.91 -8.89 -15.58
N GLY A 140 -17.87 -8.15 -16.69
CA GLY A 140 -19.03 -7.33 -17.08
C GLY A 140 -19.41 -6.30 -15.99
N ARG A 141 -20.12 -5.25 -16.39
CA ARG A 141 -20.44 -4.04 -15.61
C ARG A 141 -21.28 -4.27 -14.34
N HIS A 142 -20.84 -5.11 -13.41
CA HIS A 142 -21.53 -5.27 -12.14
C HIS A 142 -20.93 -4.34 -11.10
N SER A 143 -21.79 -3.62 -10.39
CA SER A 143 -21.36 -2.72 -9.31
C SER A 143 -20.49 -3.48 -8.30
N LEU A 144 -19.23 -3.09 -8.22
CA LEU A 144 -18.32 -3.62 -7.22
C LEU A 144 -18.77 -3.19 -5.82
N SER A 145 -19.03 -4.14 -4.95
CA SER A 145 -19.27 -3.83 -3.53
C SER A 145 -17.95 -3.42 -2.86
N THR A 146 -18.03 -2.56 -1.84
CA THR A 146 -16.87 -2.15 -1.04
C THR A 146 -16.06 -3.35 -0.53
N ALA A 147 -16.76 -4.41 -0.09
CA ALA A 147 -16.10 -5.63 0.40
C ALA A 147 -15.27 -6.33 -0.69
N ARG A 148 -15.73 -6.32 -1.94
CA ARG A 148 -14.99 -6.89 -3.06
C ARG A 148 -13.75 -6.07 -3.41
N ILE A 149 -13.86 -4.75 -3.42
CA ILE A 149 -12.72 -3.88 -3.71
C ILE A 149 -11.65 -4.03 -2.63
N ASN A 150 -12.03 -4.08 -1.35
CA ASN A 150 -11.09 -4.32 -0.24
C ASN A 150 -10.40 -5.68 -0.33
N TYR A 151 -11.10 -6.71 -0.80
CA TYR A 151 -10.52 -8.05 -1.01
C TYR A 151 -9.47 -8.08 -2.12
N LEU A 152 -9.54 -7.14 -3.06
CA LEU A 152 -8.62 -7.02 -4.20
C LEU A 152 -7.37 -6.20 -3.88
N MET A 153 -7.30 -5.56 -2.71
CA MET A 153 -6.10 -4.85 -2.27
C MET A 153 -5.06 -5.88 -1.79
N GLU A 154 -4.00 -6.02 -2.57
CA GLU A 154 -2.85 -6.82 -2.18
C GLU A 154 -1.88 -5.96 -1.37
N PRO A 155 -1.35 -6.44 -0.22
CA PRO A 155 -0.28 -5.76 0.47
C PRO A 155 1.01 -5.81 -0.36
N LEU A 156 1.89 -4.84 -0.17
CA LEU A 156 3.22 -4.81 -0.81
C LEU A 156 4.12 -5.91 -0.23
N PHE A 157 3.96 -6.18 1.07
CA PHE A 157 4.74 -7.18 1.80
C PHE A 157 3.84 -7.95 2.77
N PRO A 158 4.21 -9.19 3.18
CA PRO A 158 3.49 -9.92 4.21
C PRO A 158 3.33 -9.09 5.48
N ARG A 159 2.11 -8.99 6.00
CA ARG A 159 1.81 -8.29 7.26
C ARG A 159 1.91 -9.23 8.45
N TYR A 160 1.63 -10.50 8.20
CA TYR A 160 1.59 -11.56 9.21
C TYR A 160 2.27 -12.82 8.70
N SER A 161 2.75 -13.66 9.59
CA SER A 161 3.46 -14.91 9.25
C SER A 161 2.63 -15.90 8.41
N PHE A 162 1.30 -15.81 8.47
CA PHE A 162 0.44 -16.66 7.61
C PHE A 162 0.27 -16.12 6.17
N GLU A 163 0.69 -14.88 5.90
CA GLU A 163 0.68 -14.27 4.56
C GLU A 163 1.99 -14.56 3.81
N GLY A 164 3.08 -14.86 4.53
CA GLY A 164 4.39 -15.16 3.96
C GLY A 164 5.52 -14.96 4.95
N GLN A 165 6.73 -15.26 4.52
CA GLN A 165 7.95 -15.14 5.34
C GLN A 165 8.53 -13.74 5.14
N GLY A 166 8.11 -12.80 5.99
CA GLY A 166 8.56 -11.40 5.91
C GLY A 166 10.08 -11.26 6.14
N GLU A 167 10.68 -12.12 6.94
CA GLU A 167 12.10 -12.09 7.29
C GLU A 167 13.03 -12.28 6.08
N GLU A 168 12.58 -13.04 5.08
CA GLU A 168 13.33 -13.26 3.84
C GLU A 168 13.47 -12.00 2.99
N LEU A 169 12.66 -10.97 3.29
CA LEU A 169 12.70 -9.69 2.58
C LEU A 169 13.77 -8.74 3.11
N LYS A 170 14.43 -9.05 4.23
CA LYS A 170 15.52 -8.23 4.74
C LYS A 170 16.63 -8.09 3.69
N ASP A 171 17.18 -6.89 3.57
CA ASP A 171 18.18 -6.49 2.58
C ASP A 171 17.72 -6.55 1.11
N SER A 172 16.43 -6.84 0.86
CA SER A 172 15.87 -6.77 -0.48
C SER A 172 15.47 -5.33 -0.84
N THR A 173 15.33 -5.09 -2.14
CA THR A 173 14.99 -3.76 -2.66
C THR A 173 13.71 -3.79 -3.47
N PHE A 174 13.02 -2.67 -3.53
CA PHE A 174 11.89 -2.43 -4.42
C PHE A 174 11.97 -1.02 -4.99
N THR A 175 11.36 -0.81 -6.15
CA THR A 175 11.44 0.48 -6.85
C THR A 175 10.05 1.02 -7.16
N LEU A 176 9.88 2.32 -6.95
CA LEU A 176 8.68 3.07 -7.31
C LEU A 176 9.01 4.05 -8.42
N ILE A 177 8.24 4.04 -9.51
CA ILE A 177 8.36 4.96 -10.64
C ILE A 177 7.12 5.85 -10.65
N MET A 178 7.34 7.17 -10.54
CA MET A 178 6.30 8.19 -10.49
C MET A 178 6.47 9.15 -11.68
N PRO A 179 5.67 9.01 -12.75
CA PRO A 179 5.76 9.88 -13.91
C PRO A 179 5.05 11.19 -13.66
N ILE A 180 5.78 12.29 -13.82
CA ILE A 180 5.26 13.66 -13.71
C ILE A 180 5.31 14.32 -15.08
N ASP A 181 4.16 14.80 -15.54
CA ASP A 181 4.05 15.64 -16.73
C ASP A 181 4.20 17.11 -16.35
N ILE A 182 5.21 17.75 -16.94
CA ILE A 182 5.53 19.16 -16.79
C ILE A 182 5.52 19.77 -18.19
N ASP A 183 4.55 20.62 -18.50
CA ASP A 183 4.42 21.30 -19.80
C ASP A 183 4.43 20.31 -21.00
N GLY A 184 3.69 19.19 -20.86
CA GLY A 184 3.60 18.14 -21.90
C GLY A 184 4.82 17.23 -22.02
N ARG A 185 5.76 17.31 -21.08
CA ARG A 185 6.93 16.42 -21.00
C ARG A 185 6.85 15.55 -19.77
N ILE A 186 6.77 14.23 -19.99
CA ILE A 186 6.74 13.25 -18.89
C ILE A 186 8.17 12.95 -18.46
N SER A 187 8.44 13.18 -17.16
CA SER A 187 9.68 12.81 -16.48
C SER A 187 9.40 11.69 -15.51
N ASN A 188 10.08 10.56 -15.62
CA ASN A 188 9.95 9.44 -14.70
C ASN A 188 10.88 9.66 -13.50
N TYR A 189 10.28 9.89 -12.33
CA TYR A 189 10.98 9.93 -11.05
C TYR A 189 11.05 8.52 -10.49
N THR A 190 12.26 7.99 -10.36
CA THR A 190 12.51 6.61 -9.90
C THR A 190 13.12 6.63 -8.53
N PHE A 191 12.56 5.81 -7.63
CA PHE A 191 12.95 5.72 -6.23
C PHE A 191 13.16 4.27 -5.84
N THR A 192 14.38 3.92 -5.43
CA THR A 192 14.69 2.58 -4.96
C THR A 192 14.82 2.57 -3.44
N PHE A 193 14.05 1.72 -2.81
CA PHE A 193 14.03 1.52 -1.37
C PHE A 193 14.70 0.18 -1.02
N MET A 194 15.26 0.11 0.17
CA MET A 194 15.75 -1.12 0.79
C MET A 194 14.92 -1.42 2.04
N ILE A 195 14.67 -2.68 2.28
CA ILE A 195 14.10 -3.19 3.54
C ILE A 195 15.28 -3.44 4.48
N ASP A 196 15.53 -2.51 5.41
CA ASP A 196 16.71 -2.57 6.29
C ASP A 196 16.60 -3.65 7.35
N ASP A 197 15.38 -3.81 7.89
CA ASP A 197 15.12 -4.80 8.94
C ASP A 197 13.66 -5.25 8.94
N VAL A 198 13.47 -6.49 9.37
CA VAL A 198 12.14 -7.09 9.55
C VAL A 198 12.08 -7.74 10.93
N ILE A 199 11.26 -7.20 11.81
CA ILE A 199 11.07 -7.71 13.16
C ILE A 199 9.89 -8.67 13.13
N GLU A 200 10.18 -9.92 13.50
CA GLU A 200 9.17 -10.98 13.64
C GLU A 200 8.13 -10.66 14.71
N PRO A 201 6.90 -11.15 14.49
CA PRO A 201 5.91 -11.15 15.55
C PRO A 201 6.41 -11.96 16.76
N GLN A 202 6.47 -11.35 17.93
CA GLN A 202 6.70 -12.10 19.15
C GLN A 202 5.45 -12.91 19.48
N ASN A 203 5.56 -14.23 19.38
CA ASN A 203 4.52 -15.14 19.90
C ASN A 203 4.59 -15.11 21.43
N PHE A 204 3.60 -14.50 22.07
CA PHE A 204 3.38 -14.56 23.51
C PHE A 204 2.49 -15.73 23.89
#